data_a149132266c1897fa6b12e52b6186de1
#
_entry.id   a149132266c1897fa6b12e52b6186de1
#
_cell.length_a   1.000
_cell.length_b   1.000
_cell.length_c   1.000
_cell.angle_alpha   90.00
_cell.angle_beta   90.00
_cell.angle_gamma   90.00
#
_symmetry.space_group_name_H-M   'P 1'
#
loop_
_entity.id
_entity.type
_entity.pdbx_description
1 polymer ?
#
loop_
_entity_poly.entity_id
_entity_poly.type
_entity_poly.pdbx_seq_one_letter_code
_entity_poly.pdbx_strand_id
1 'polypeptide(L)'
;MISLAILFLGIFFNSIMDADSIDVFGKWAEKRYTSNPTRFNFILWHWVDVDSWENKYMVREWMIIHGFQPWFATWMAKDVLVVFLDLWHFAKALMMLCFSYPIAMLSLSTINDLLVLIDIPTLTTFWWWVTLFFIDGIIFNFFYYNWRKLS
;
A
#
# COMPACT_ATOMS: atom_id res chain seq x y z
N MET A 1 12.12 -19.10 11.73
CA MET A 1 13.05 -17.99 11.39
C MET A 1 12.51 -17.06 10.29
N ILE A 2 11.99 -17.58 9.17
CA ILE A 2 11.44 -16.74 8.07
C ILE A 2 10.34 -15.79 8.55
N SER A 3 9.38 -16.26 9.34
CA SER A 3 8.27 -15.44 9.85
C SER A 3 8.75 -14.26 10.71
N LEU A 4 9.80 -14.44 11.50
CA LEU A 4 10.36 -13.37 12.31
C LEU A 4 11.07 -12.31 11.45
N ALA A 5 11.80 -12.73 10.43
CA ALA A 5 12.42 -11.80 9.48
C ALA A 5 11.38 -10.98 8.74
N ILE A 6 10.26 -11.58 8.34
CA ILE A 6 9.15 -10.89 7.68
C ILE A 6 8.48 -9.88 8.63
N LEU A 7 8.30 -10.21 9.90
CA LEU A 7 7.80 -9.27 10.91
C LEU A 7 8.74 -8.06 11.08
N PHE A 8 10.06 -8.28 11.14
CA PHE A 8 11.02 -7.17 11.18
C PHE A 8 10.95 -6.27 9.93
N LEU A 9 10.74 -6.86 8.75
CA LEU A 9 10.48 -6.07 7.54
C LEU A 9 9.21 -5.25 7.66
N GLY A 10 8.14 -5.79 8.23
CA GLY A 10 6.90 -5.04 8.48
C GLY A 10 7.13 -3.85 9.41
N ILE A 11 7.90 -4.02 10.49
CA ILE A 11 8.29 -2.93 11.40
C ILE A 11 9.13 -1.89 10.67
N PHE A 12 10.07 -2.31 9.82
CA PHE A 12 10.88 -1.40 9.01
C PHE A 12 10.02 -0.55 8.07
N PHE A 13 9.06 -1.14 7.36
CA PHE A 13 8.14 -0.38 6.49
C PHE A 13 7.25 0.56 7.28
N ASN A 14 6.81 0.18 8.48
CA ASN A 14 6.09 1.10 9.37
C ASN A 14 6.94 2.32 9.74
N SER A 15 8.22 2.09 10.04
CA SER A 15 9.16 3.20 10.34
C SER A 15 9.38 4.13 9.14
N ILE A 16 9.35 3.59 7.90
CA ILE A 16 9.37 4.43 6.68
C ILE A 16 8.13 5.32 6.61
N MET A 17 6.95 4.77 6.87
CA MET A 17 5.70 5.55 6.86
C MET A 17 5.73 6.68 7.89
N ASP A 18 6.21 6.40 9.10
CA ASP A 18 6.33 7.40 10.16
C ASP A 18 7.33 8.51 9.77
N ALA A 19 8.48 8.14 9.18
CA ALA A 19 9.47 9.10 8.71
C ALA A 19 8.96 9.93 7.52
N ASP A 20 8.18 9.35 6.62
CA ASP A 20 7.56 10.04 5.49
C ASP A 20 6.50 11.04 5.98
N SER A 21 5.69 10.66 6.96
CA SER A 21 4.64 11.53 7.54
C SER A 21 5.19 12.82 8.18
N ILE A 22 6.48 12.86 8.58
CA ILE A 22 7.17 14.06 9.09
C ILE A 22 8.14 14.67 8.08
N ASP A 23 7.98 14.30 6.80
CA ASP A 23 8.70 14.88 5.66
C ASP A 23 10.25 14.75 5.72
N VAL A 24 10.75 13.68 6.31
CA VAL A 24 12.21 13.43 6.35
C VAL A 24 12.76 13.14 4.95
N PHE A 25 12.05 12.29 4.22
CA PHE A 25 12.46 11.87 2.87
C PHE A 25 12.26 12.98 1.84
N GLY A 26 11.16 13.74 1.92
CA GLY A 26 10.88 14.86 1.04
C GLY A 26 11.98 15.92 1.11
N LYS A 27 12.34 16.39 2.30
CA LYS A 27 13.42 17.35 2.51
C LYS A 27 14.78 16.85 2.02
N TRP A 28 15.07 15.56 2.22
CA TRP A 28 16.30 14.97 1.69
C TRP A 28 16.30 14.94 0.15
N ALA A 29 15.22 14.55 -0.47
CA ALA A 29 15.10 14.45 -1.92
C ALA A 29 15.08 15.83 -2.58
N GLU A 30 14.40 16.82 -2.00
CA GLU A 30 14.43 18.21 -2.43
C GLU A 30 15.84 18.78 -2.43
N LYS A 31 16.59 18.60 -1.34
CA LYS A 31 18.00 19.01 -1.25
C LYS A 31 18.85 18.32 -2.33
N ARG A 32 18.60 17.05 -2.59
CA ARG A 32 19.30 16.30 -3.64
C ARG A 32 18.96 16.82 -5.04
N TYR A 33 17.69 17.12 -5.31
CA TYR A 33 17.27 17.70 -6.58
C TYR A 33 17.86 19.09 -6.81
N THR A 34 17.84 19.94 -5.79
CA THR A 34 18.40 21.29 -5.84
C THR A 34 19.92 21.27 -6.10
N SER A 35 20.64 20.30 -5.52
CA SER A 35 22.08 20.14 -5.71
C SER A 35 22.45 19.50 -7.06
N ASN A 36 21.58 18.64 -7.60
CA ASN A 36 21.78 17.92 -8.87
C ASN A 36 20.44 17.70 -9.59
N PRO A 37 19.97 18.69 -10.39
CA PRO A 37 18.67 18.67 -11.04
C PRO A 37 18.62 17.68 -12.21
N THR A 38 18.49 16.39 -11.93
CA THR A 38 18.26 15.34 -12.90
C THR A 38 16.78 14.95 -12.93
N ARG A 39 16.32 14.39 -14.07
CA ARG A 39 14.96 13.85 -14.19
C ARG A 39 14.65 12.80 -13.12
N PHE A 40 15.64 11.96 -12.79
CA PHE A 40 15.50 10.96 -11.74
C PHE A 40 15.29 11.59 -10.36
N ASN A 41 16.11 12.60 -9.99
CA ASN A 41 15.97 13.29 -8.70
C ASN A 41 14.66 14.07 -8.60
N PHE A 42 14.14 14.61 -9.71
CA PHE A 42 12.82 15.24 -9.78
C PHE A 42 11.71 14.24 -9.50
N ILE A 43 11.71 13.07 -10.16
CA ILE A 43 10.73 12.02 -9.93
C ILE A 43 10.81 11.49 -8.50
N LEU A 44 12.03 11.25 -7.99
CA LEU A 44 12.24 10.77 -6.63
C LEU A 44 11.67 11.75 -5.59
N TRP A 45 11.94 13.04 -5.75
CA TRP A 45 11.42 14.07 -4.85
C TRP A 45 9.89 14.04 -4.82
N HIS A 46 9.23 14.09 -5.97
CA HIS A 46 7.76 14.04 -6.05
C HIS A 46 7.14 12.75 -5.51
N TRP A 47 7.89 11.67 -5.48
CA TRP A 47 7.43 10.40 -4.94
C TRP A 47 7.50 10.30 -3.42
N VAL A 48 8.50 10.96 -2.81
CA VAL A 48 8.75 10.92 -1.36
C VAL A 48 8.37 12.23 -0.64
N ASP A 49 7.82 13.20 -1.35
CA ASP A 49 7.33 14.45 -0.77
C ASP A 49 6.08 14.18 0.09
N VAL A 50 5.92 14.93 1.18
CA VAL A 50 4.76 14.83 2.07
C VAL A 50 3.43 15.04 1.33
N ASP A 51 3.45 15.86 0.26
CA ASP A 51 2.29 16.10 -0.59
C ASP A 51 2.17 15.14 -1.79
N SER A 52 3.03 14.11 -1.87
CA SER A 52 3.02 13.11 -2.95
C SER A 52 1.69 12.37 -3.09
N TRP A 53 0.87 12.33 -2.03
CA TRP A 53 -0.49 11.80 -2.08
C TRP A 53 -1.39 12.50 -3.11
N GLU A 54 -1.05 13.71 -3.55
CA GLU A 54 -1.75 14.45 -4.61
C GLU A 54 -1.49 13.87 -6.00
N ASN A 55 -0.43 13.09 -6.19
CA ASN A 55 -0.08 12.47 -7.48
C ASN A 55 -1.23 11.66 -8.07
N LYS A 56 -2.08 11.06 -7.24
CA LYS A 56 -3.28 10.34 -7.71
C LYS A 56 -4.26 11.23 -8.47
N TYR A 57 -4.35 12.51 -8.13
CA TYR A 57 -5.23 13.45 -8.83
C TYR A 57 -4.64 13.82 -10.19
N MET A 58 -3.35 14.03 -10.29
CA MET A 58 -2.65 14.28 -11.55
C MET A 58 -2.80 13.07 -12.49
N VAL A 59 -2.62 11.86 -12.00
CA VAL A 59 -2.80 10.62 -12.79
C VAL A 59 -4.25 10.47 -13.24
N ARG A 60 -5.23 10.73 -12.37
CA ARG A 60 -6.65 10.70 -12.72
C ARG A 60 -6.97 11.68 -13.86
N GLU A 61 -6.53 12.93 -13.75
CA GLU A 61 -6.77 13.94 -14.78
C GLU A 61 -6.09 13.58 -16.09
N TRP A 62 -4.86 13.10 -16.03
CA TRP A 62 -4.16 12.61 -17.21
C TRP A 62 -4.94 11.50 -17.93
N MET A 63 -5.46 10.53 -17.19
CA MET A 63 -6.28 9.44 -17.75
C MET A 63 -7.56 9.98 -18.42
N ILE A 64 -8.26 10.94 -17.79
CA ILE A 64 -9.46 11.54 -18.36
C ILE A 64 -9.15 12.29 -19.68
N ILE A 65 -8.08 13.06 -19.72
CA ILE A 65 -7.62 13.77 -20.93
C ILE A 65 -7.32 12.79 -22.07
N HIS A 66 -6.83 11.59 -21.74
CA HIS A 66 -6.53 10.53 -22.71
C HIS A 66 -7.74 9.62 -23.03
N GLY A 67 -8.95 10.02 -22.65
CA GLY A 67 -10.18 9.36 -23.07
C GLY A 67 -10.70 8.25 -22.16
N PHE A 68 -10.11 8.06 -20.97
CA PHE A 68 -10.66 7.11 -20.01
C PHE A 68 -11.91 7.67 -19.33
N GLN A 69 -12.88 6.79 -19.07
CA GLN A 69 -14.09 7.18 -18.35
C GLN A 69 -13.75 7.70 -16.94
N PRO A 70 -14.38 8.82 -16.47
CA PRO A 70 -14.04 9.45 -15.19
C PRO A 70 -14.13 8.52 -13.98
N TRP A 71 -15.11 7.62 -13.94
CA TRP A 71 -15.25 6.65 -12.84
C TRP A 71 -14.09 5.65 -12.83
N PHE A 72 -13.67 5.16 -14.03
CA PHE A 72 -12.57 4.22 -14.18
C PHE A 72 -11.23 4.89 -13.83
N ALA A 73 -10.99 6.10 -14.33
CA ALA A 73 -9.80 6.89 -14.01
C ALA A 73 -9.69 7.16 -12.49
N THR A 74 -10.84 7.46 -11.84
CA THR A 74 -10.88 7.66 -10.39
C THR A 74 -10.55 6.39 -9.63
N TRP A 75 -11.15 5.27 -10.00
CA TRP A 75 -10.88 3.97 -9.39
C TRP A 75 -9.41 3.56 -9.58
N MET A 76 -8.91 3.62 -10.80
CA MET A 76 -7.50 3.28 -11.09
C MET A 76 -6.52 4.13 -10.29
N ALA A 77 -6.70 5.46 -10.27
CA ALA A 77 -5.76 6.36 -9.61
C ALA A 77 -5.81 6.26 -8.09
N LYS A 78 -7.00 6.07 -7.50
CA LYS A 78 -7.18 6.08 -6.03
C LYS A 78 -7.06 4.72 -5.36
N ASP A 79 -7.44 3.65 -6.05
CA ASP A 79 -7.54 2.33 -5.44
C ASP A 79 -6.49 1.34 -5.96
N VAL A 80 -6.04 1.50 -7.21
CA VAL A 80 -5.08 0.58 -7.84
C VAL A 80 -3.68 1.16 -7.88
N LEU A 81 -3.51 2.34 -8.47
CA LEU A 81 -2.20 2.93 -8.72
C LEU A 81 -1.64 3.69 -7.51
N VAL A 82 -2.47 4.07 -6.54
CA VAL A 82 -2.06 4.86 -5.37
C VAL A 82 -0.86 4.26 -4.65
N VAL A 83 -0.78 2.93 -4.57
CA VAL A 83 0.35 2.21 -3.95
C VAL A 83 1.70 2.56 -4.59
N PHE A 84 1.72 2.91 -5.87
CA PHE A 84 2.95 3.23 -6.62
C PHE A 84 3.17 4.73 -6.79
N LEU A 85 2.23 5.57 -6.39
CA LEU A 85 2.27 7.01 -6.66
C LEU A 85 2.96 7.81 -5.55
N ASP A 86 3.06 7.24 -4.35
CA ASP A 86 3.79 7.85 -3.25
C ASP A 86 4.41 6.80 -2.31
N LEU A 87 5.45 7.22 -1.59
CA LEU A 87 6.22 6.35 -0.70
C LEU A 87 5.38 5.85 0.47
N TRP A 88 4.49 6.67 1.02
CA TRP A 88 3.68 6.30 2.18
C TRP A 88 2.76 5.12 1.86
N HIS A 89 1.99 5.20 0.76
CA HIS A 89 1.09 4.11 0.36
C HIS A 89 1.87 2.86 -0.04
N PHE A 90 3.04 3.01 -0.68
CA PHE A 90 3.90 1.90 -1.03
C PHE A 90 4.44 1.17 0.20
N ALA A 91 5.01 1.91 1.16
CA ALA A 91 5.51 1.34 2.41
C ALA A 91 4.39 0.67 3.22
N LYS A 92 3.20 1.28 3.27
CA LYS A 92 2.02 0.73 3.91
C LYS A 92 1.58 -0.60 3.30
N ALA A 93 1.52 -0.70 1.96
CA ALA A 93 1.17 -1.95 1.28
C ALA A 93 2.18 -3.06 1.61
N LEU A 94 3.48 -2.74 1.60
CA LEU A 94 4.53 -3.69 1.97
C LEU A 94 4.44 -4.11 3.45
N MET A 95 4.16 -3.17 4.36
CA MET A 95 3.93 -3.47 5.77
C MET A 95 2.76 -4.44 5.95
N MET A 96 1.62 -4.19 5.29
CA MET A 96 0.44 -5.06 5.36
C MET A 96 0.75 -6.46 4.81
N LEU A 97 1.48 -6.56 3.69
CA LEU A 97 1.95 -7.85 3.16
C LEU A 97 2.81 -8.60 4.16
N CYS A 98 3.73 -7.92 4.85
CA CYS A 98 4.60 -8.53 5.85
C CYS A 98 3.82 -9.01 7.08
N PHE A 99 2.84 -8.27 7.55
CA PHE A 99 2.06 -8.67 8.74
C PHE A 99 1.01 -9.75 8.42
N SER A 100 0.40 -9.73 7.25
CA SER A 100 -0.57 -10.74 6.85
C SER A 100 0.04 -12.13 6.64
N TYR A 101 1.34 -12.23 6.30
CA TYR A 101 2.01 -13.51 6.08
C TYR A 101 2.07 -14.40 7.31
N PRO A 102 2.53 -13.95 8.49
CA PRO A 102 2.51 -14.77 9.71
C PRO A 102 1.09 -15.16 10.13
N ILE A 103 0.12 -14.27 9.96
CA ILE A 103 -1.29 -14.55 10.24
C ILE A 103 -1.80 -15.68 9.33
N ALA A 104 -1.46 -15.61 8.04
CA ALA A 104 -1.80 -16.67 7.09
C ALA A 104 -1.21 -18.01 7.49
N MET A 105 0.04 -18.04 7.90
CA MET A 105 0.72 -19.27 8.35
C MET A 105 0.08 -19.87 9.59
N LEU A 106 -0.34 -19.04 10.55
CA LEU A 106 -0.95 -19.49 11.81
C LEU A 106 -2.41 -19.95 11.65
N SER A 107 -3.15 -19.33 10.73
CA SER A 107 -4.59 -19.58 10.56
C SER A 107 -4.92 -20.61 9.47
N LEU A 108 -3.96 -21.01 8.64
CA LEU A 108 -4.19 -21.85 7.47
C LEU A 108 -4.83 -23.20 7.82
N SER A 109 -4.38 -23.89 8.87
CA SER A 109 -4.96 -25.16 9.28
C SER A 109 -6.42 -25.00 9.66
N THR A 110 -6.72 -24.04 10.51
CA THR A 110 -8.10 -23.78 10.97
C THR A 110 -9.03 -23.42 9.82
N ILE A 111 -8.58 -22.60 8.87
CA ILE A 111 -9.42 -22.22 7.74
C ILE A 111 -9.63 -23.40 6.79
N ASN A 112 -8.63 -24.25 6.57
CA ASN A 112 -8.75 -25.43 5.75
C ASN A 112 -9.68 -26.48 6.38
N ASP A 113 -9.66 -26.64 7.71
CA ASP A 113 -10.60 -27.49 8.41
C ASP A 113 -12.05 -27.02 8.22
N LEU A 114 -12.29 -25.71 8.26
CA LEU A 114 -13.61 -25.12 7.97
C LEU A 114 -14.03 -25.30 6.50
N LEU A 115 -13.12 -25.11 5.54
CA LEU A 115 -13.40 -25.28 4.11
C LEU A 115 -13.78 -26.71 3.76
N VAL A 116 -13.12 -27.71 4.38
CA VAL A 116 -13.47 -29.14 4.24
C VAL A 116 -14.88 -29.41 4.75
N LEU A 117 -15.29 -28.79 5.86
CA LEU A 117 -16.65 -28.97 6.42
C LEU A 117 -17.76 -28.47 5.48
N ILE A 118 -17.47 -27.54 4.60
CA ILE A 118 -18.42 -26.96 3.63
C ILE A 118 -18.14 -27.38 2.17
N ASP A 119 -17.33 -28.44 2.02
CA ASP A 119 -17.00 -29.05 0.71
C ASP A 119 -16.33 -28.08 -0.28
N ILE A 120 -15.54 -27.15 0.22
CA ILE A 120 -14.74 -26.22 -0.60
C ILE A 120 -13.28 -26.69 -0.64
N PRO A 121 -12.59 -26.58 -1.81
CA PRO A 121 -11.18 -26.92 -1.91
C PRO A 121 -10.30 -26.17 -0.90
N THR A 122 -9.35 -26.87 -0.28
CA THR A 122 -8.41 -26.28 0.66
C THR A 122 -7.49 -25.25 -0.01
N LEU A 123 -7.15 -24.20 0.73
CA LEU A 123 -6.25 -23.15 0.28
C LEU A 123 -4.80 -23.52 0.55
N THR A 124 -3.92 -23.12 -0.35
CA THR A 124 -2.48 -23.10 -0.06
C THR A 124 -2.12 -21.86 0.77
N THR A 125 -1.00 -21.89 1.47
CA THR A 125 -0.49 -20.73 2.22
C THR A 125 -0.44 -19.46 1.38
N PHE A 126 -0.02 -19.57 0.11
CA PHE A 126 0.06 -18.42 -0.79
C PHE A 126 -1.32 -17.80 -1.04
N TRP A 127 -2.32 -18.59 -1.42
CA TRP A 127 -3.66 -18.08 -1.70
C TRP A 127 -4.35 -17.56 -0.45
N TRP A 128 -4.14 -18.18 0.70
CA TRP A 128 -4.66 -17.68 1.97
C TRP A 128 -4.01 -16.34 2.35
N TRP A 129 -2.71 -16.20 2.19
CA TRP A 129 -2.00 -14.94 2.39
C TRP A 129 -2.52 -13.82 1.47
N VAL A 130 -2.68 -14.09 0.17
CA VAL A 130 -3.27 -13.13 -0.79
C VAL A 130 -4.67 -12.71 -0.35
N THR A 131 -5.51 -13.66 0.06
CA THR A 131 -6.87 -13.39 0.55
C THR A 131 -6.85 -12.47 1.77
N LEU A 132 -6.00 -12.75 2.76
CA LEU A 132 -5.87 -11.91 3.95
C LEU A 132 -5.39 -10.50 3.60
N PHE A 133 -4.45 -10.36 2.68
CA PHE A 133 -3.99 -9.05 2.24
C PHE A 133 -5.13 -8.20 1.67
N PHE A 134 -6.01 -8.78 0.86
CA PHE A 134 -7.18 -8.09 0.34
C PHE A 134 -8.22 -7.78 1.42
N ILE A 135 -8.46 -8.71 2.34
CA ILE A 135 -9.37 -8.50 3.47
C ILE A 135 -8.88 -7.33 4.35
N ASP A 136 -7.58 -7.31 4.69
CA ASP A 136 -6.97 -6.23 5.46
C ASP A 136 -7.13 -4.88 4.75
N GLY A 137 -6.93 -4.83 3.43
CA GLY A 137 -7.14 -3.63 2.64
C GLY A 137 -8.59 -3.13 2.67
N ILE A 138 -9.56 -4.04 2.56
CA ILE A 138 -11.00 -3.71 2.62
C ILE A 138 -11.37 -3.19 4.03
N ILE A 139 -10.97 -3.90 5.08
CA ILE A 139 -11.26 -3.55 6.47
C ILE A 139 -10.64 -2.19 6.79
N PHE A 140 -9.36 -2.00 6.44
CA PHE A 140 -8.69 -0.73 6.66
C PHE A 140 -9.41 0.42 5.96
N ASN A 141 -9.74 0.30 4.68
CA ASN A 141 -10.43 1.33 3.93
C ASN A 141 -11.80 1.64 4.53
N PHE A 142 -12.55 0.61 4.95
CA PHE A 142 -13.84 0.80 5.60
C PHE A 142 -13.73 1.66 6.87
N PHE A 143 -12.81 1.34 7.78
CA PHE A 143 -12.63 2.11 9.01
C PHE A 143 -12.04 3.49 8.74
N TYR A 144 -11.04 3.61 7.87
CA TYR A 144 -10.42 4.87 7.52
C TYR A 144 -11.42 5.89 6.95
N TYR A 145 -12.27 5.47 6.00
CA TYR A 145 -13.28 6.36 5.42
C TYR A 145 -14.40 6.71 6.39
N ASN A 146 -14.80 5.79 7.26
CA ASN A 146 -15.82 6.06 8.25
C ASN A 146 -15.31 7.01 9.36
N TRP A 147 -14.09 6.83 9.84
CA TRP A 147 -13.52 7.74 10.85
C TRP A 147 -13.25 9.14 10.30
N ARG A 148 -12.80 9.24 9.06
CA ARG A 148 -12.59 10.55 8.42
C ARG A 148 -13.88 11.36 8.22
N LYS A 149 -15.05 10.72 8.21
CA LYS A 149 -16.35 11.41 8.15
C LYS A 149 -16.83 11.93 9.52
N LEU A 150 -16.21 11.47 10.60
CA LEU A 150 -16.54 11.84 11.98
C LEU A 150 -15.62 12.97 12.50
N SER A 151 -14.53 13.26 11.82
CA SER A 151 -13.63 14.39 12.08
C SER A 151 -13.97 15.60 11.21
#